data_f4c24002fa561c4724761ea288e49b15
#
_entry.id   f4c24002fa561c4724761ea288e49b15
#
_cell.length_a   1.000
_cell.length_b   1.000
_cell.length_c   1.000
_cell.angle_alpha   90.00
_cell.angle_beta   90.00
_cell.angle_gamma   90.00
#
_symmetry.space_group_name_H-M   'P 1'
#
loop_
_entity.id
_entity.type
_entity.pdbx_description
1 polymer ?
#
loop_
_entity_poly.entity_id
_entity_poly.type
_entity_poly.pdbx_seq_one_letter_code
_entity_poly.pdbx_strand_id
1 'polypeptide(L)'
;MRYALLIRQDENAAISAQERSRRATGLAAFQAGMRARGALTGGEQLQPAETATTVQCWDGGDMVIAGGPLGGTKEQIAGFLVVDCKDLDDAIGVATRIPAAWYGTVEVRPVRETGAS
;
A
#
# COMPACT_ATOMS: atom_id res chain seq x y z
N MET A 1 -0.20 -2.74 -18.42
CA MET A 1 -0.09 -3.72 -17.32
C MET A 1 -0.41 -3.07 -15.99
N ARG A 2 -1.08 -3.79 -15.15
CA ARG A 2 -1.39 -3.28 -13.81
C ARG A 2 -0.34 -3.72 -12.81
N TYR A 3 -0.03 -2.82 -11.89
CA TYR A 3 0.90 -3.08 -10.79
C TYR A 3 0.25 -2.67 -9.48
N ALA A 4 0.48 -3.48 -8.46
CA ALA A 4 0.10 -3.13 -7.09
C ALA A 4 1.29 -2.42 -6.44
N LEU A 5 1.02 -1.30 -5.82
CA LEU A 5 2.01 -0.53 -5.06
C LEU A 5 1.62 -0.66 -3.59
N LEU A 6 2.36 -1.46 -2.85
CA LEU A 6 2.10 -1.72 -1.44
C LEU A 6 2.89 -0.71 -0.61
N ILE A 7 2.18 0.12 0.13
CA ILE A 7 2.77 1.20 0.90
C ILE A 7 2.95 0.73 2.34
N ARG A 8 4.20 0.75 2.82
CA ARG A 8 4.54 0.33 4.18
C ARG A 8 5.12 1.50 4.94
N GLN A 9 4.73 1.63 6.20
CA GLN A 9 5.16 2.72 7.07
C GLN A 9 5.36 2.22 8.48
N ASP A 10 6.29 2.86 9.20
CA ASP A 10 6.43 2.67 10.64
C ASP A 10 5.39 3.55 11.33
N GLU A 11 4.31 2.92 11.78
CA GLU A 11 3.20 3.64 12.43
C GLU A 11 3.56 4.15 13.82
N ASN A 12 4.64 3.64 14.41
CA ASN A 12 5.10 4.06 15.72
C ASN A 12 6.07 5.23 15.67
N ALA A 13 6.48 5.65 14.47
CA ALA A 13 7.34 6.81 14.33
C ALA A 13 6.60 8.07 14.77
N ALA A 14 7.20 8.82 15.69
CA ALA A 14 6.62 10.06 16.16
C ALA A 14 6.74 11.13 15.08
N ILE A 15 5.60 11.66 14.65
CA ILE A 15 5.57 12.79 13.71
C ILE A 15 4.62 13.84 14.24
N SER A 16 4.88 15.11 13.87
CA SER A 16 4.01 16.21 14.28
C SER A 16 2.67 16.13 13.53
N ALA A 17 1.67 16.82 14.08
CA ALA A 17 0.38 16.94 13.40
C ALA A 17 0.54 17.65 12.05
N GLN A 18 1.44 18.63 11.97
CA GLN A 18 1.72 19.35 10.74
C GLN A 18 2.33 18.41 9.69
N GLU A 19 3.27 17.57 10.08
CA GLU A 19 3.86 16.58 9.16
C GLU A 19 2.83 15.55 8.70
N ARG A 20 1.96 15.10 9.60
CA ARG A 20 0.89 14.16 9.23
C ARG A 20 -0.05 14.78 8.19
N SER A 21 -0.42 16.04 8.40
CA SER A 21 -1.28 16.77 7.46
C SER A 21 -0.60 16.94 6.10
N ARG A 22 0.71 17.25 6.11
CA ARG A 22 1.49 17.42 4.89
C ARG A 22 1.55 16.12 4.09
N ARG A 23 1.75 14.99 4.77
CA ARG A 23 1.79 13.67 4.12
C ARG A 23 0.45 13.32 3.49
N ALA A 24 -0.64 13.57 4.21
CA ALA A 24 -1.99 13.31 3.69
C ALA A 24 -2.29 14.17 2.45
N THR A 25 -1.93 15.44 2.48
CA THR A 25 -2.09 16.35 1.35
C THR A 25 -1.28 15.88 0.15
N GLY A 26 -0.03 15.47 0.37
CA GLY A 26 0.84 14.97 -0.68
C GLY A 26 0.29 13.71 -1.35
N LEU A 27 -0.22 12.78 -0.56
CA LEU A 27 -0.81 11.56 -1.10
C LEU A 27 -2.08 11.85 -1.89
N ALA A 28 -2.94 12.74 -1.39
CA ALA A 28 -4.15 13.13 -2.10
C ALA A 28 -3.82 13.79 -3.45
N ALA A 29 -2.82 14.66 -3.48
CA ALA A 29 -2.37 15.29 -4.72
C ALA A 29 -1.82 14.28 -5.72
N PHE A 30 -1.04 13.31 -5.24
CA PHE A 30 -0.51 12.24 -6.08
C PHE A 30 -1.66 11.42 -6.70
N GLN A 31 -2.64 11.01 -5.88
CA GLN A 31 -3.77 10.22 -6.35
C GLN A 31 -4.59 10.99 -7.39
N ALA A 32 -4.83 12.28 -7.14
CA ALA A 32 -5.58 13.12 -8.09
C ALA A 32 -4.86 13.22 -9.44
N GLY A 33 -3.53 13.37 -9.42
CA GLY A 33 -2.73 13.40 -10.63
C GLY A 33 -2.80 12.09 -11.42
N MET A 34 -2.74 10.96 -10.71
CA MET A 34 -2.82 9.65 -11.36
C MET A 34 -4.22 9.40 -11.94
N ARG A 35 -5.27 9.82 -11.24
CA ARG A 35 -6.64 9.71 -11.76
C ARG A 35 -6.83 10.56 -13.01
N ALA A 36 -6.28 11.77 -13.02
CA ALA A 36 -6.37 12.66 -14.19
C ALA A 36 -5.72 12.05 -15.42
N ARG A 37 -4.67 11.23 -15.23
CA ARG A 37 -4.00 10.52 -16.32
C ARG A 37 -4.69 9.20 -16.68
N GLY A 38 -5.73 8.81 -15.94
CA GLY A 38 -6.38 7.51 -16.13
C GLY A 38 -5.54 6.33 -15.71
N ALA A 39 -4.48 6.56 -14.94
CA ALA A 39 -3.53 5.53 -14.57
C ALA A 39 -3.85 4.86 -13.23
N LEU A 40 -4.66 5.50 -12.37
CA LEU A 40 -5.06 4.92 -11.09
C LEU A 40 -6.34 4.11 -11.29
N THR A 41 -6.24 2.79 -11.10
CA THR A 41 -7.36 1.88 -11.29
C THR A 41 -7.96 1.37 -9.98
N GLY A 42 -7.32 1.60 -8.85
CA GLY A 42 -7.84 1.21 -7.55
C GLY A 42 -6.88 1.53 -6.44
N GLY A 43 -7.28 1.21 -5.22
CA GLY A 43 -6.44 1.36 -4.05
C GLY A 43 -7.20 1.99 -2.90
N GLU A 44 -6.68 1.77 -1.69
CA GLU A 44 -7.26 2.31 -0.47
C GLU A 44 -6.18 2.58 0.57
N GLN A 45 -6.43 3.55 1.41
CA GLN A 45 -5.66 3.74 2.64
C GLN A 45 -6.29 2.89 3.73
N LEU A 46 -5.45 2.30 4.58
CA LEU A 46 -5.90 1.41 5.63
C LEU A 46 -5.82 2.12 6.98
N GLN A 47 -6.69 1.70 7.91
CA GLN A 47 -6.59 2.12 9.29
C GLN A 47 -5.34 1.51 9.93
N PRO A 48 -4.90 2.03 11.11
CA PRO A 48 -3.68 1.54 11.75
C PRO A 48 -3.65 0.02 11.93
N ALA A 49 -2.46 -0.55 11.89
CA ALA A 49 -2.26 -2.00 11.97
C ALA A 49 -2.87 -2.62 13.24
N GLU A 50 -2.96 -1.87 14.34
CA GLU A 50 -3.58 -2.36 15.57
C GLU A 50 -5.06 -2.71 15.40
N THR A 51 -5.71 -2.17 14.37
CA THR A 51 -7.12 -2.48 14.07
C THR A 51 -7.27 -3.78 13.30
N ALA A 52 -6.16 -4.40 12.88
CA ALA A 52 -6.19 -5.61 12.06
C ALA A 52 -6.70 -6.81 12.85
N THR A 53 -7.33 -7.73 12.13
CA THR A 53 -7.66 -9.07 12.62
C THR A 53 -7.03 -10.06 11.66
N THR A 54 -6.27 -10.98 12.20
CA THR A 54 -5.59 -12.02 11.42
C THR A 54 -6.34 -13.33 11.56
N VAL A 55 -6.62 -13.95 10.43
CA VAL A 55 -7.29 -15.25 10.37
C VAL A 55 -6.37 -16.23 9.68
N GLN A 56 -6.10 -17.36 10.32
CA GLN A 56 -5.28 -18.43 9.74
C GLN A 56 -6.04 -19.75 9.86
N CYS A 57 -5.99 -20.55 8.81
CA CYS A 57 -6.60 -21.86 8.76
C CYS A 57 -5.51 -22.87 8.38
N TRP A 58 -5.26 -23.83 9.26
CA TRP A 58 -4.23 -24.84 9.04
C TRP A 58 -4.82 -26.07 8.37
N ASP A 59 -3.97 -26.87 7.78
CA ASP A 59 -4.38 -28.19 7.25
C ASP A 59 -5.07 -28.99 8.37
N GLY A 60 -6.27 -29.50 8.09
CA GLY A 60 -7.07 -30.16 9.11
C GLY A 60 -8.22 -29.32 9.62
N GLY A 61 -8.29 -28.06 9.24
CA GLY A 61 -9.48 -27.25 9.41
C GLY A 61 -9.53 -26.38 10.68
N ASP A 62 -8.49 -26.37 11.48
CA ASP A 62 -8.47 -25.48 12.65
C ASP A 62 -8.26 -24.03 12.22
N MET A 63 -9.16 -23.16 12.65
CA MET A 63 -9.11 -21.74 12.34
C MET A 63 -8.61 -20.97 13.55
N VAL A 64 -7.62 -20.12 13.34
CA VAL A 64 -7.09 -19.25 14.38
C VAL A 64 -7.42 -17.80 14.01
N ILE A 65 -8.08 -17.09 14.91
CA ILE A 65 -8.40 -15.68 14.75
C ILE A 65 -7.70 -14.91 15.85
N ALA A 66 -6.87 -13.96 15.46
CA ALA A 66 -6.10 -13.16 16.41
C ALA A 66 -6.21 -11.69 16.09
N GLY A 67 -6.24 -10.85 17.11
CA GLY A 67 -6.17 -9.41 16.94
C GLY A 67 -4.76 -8.98 16.56
N GLY A 68 -4.67 -7.94 15.72
CA GLY A 68 -3.40 -7.41 15.27
C GLY A 68 -2.95 -7.97 13.93
N PRO A 69 -1.93 -7.34 13.32
CA PRO A 69 -1.39 -7.78 12.05
C PRO A 69 -0.53 -9.02 12.18
N LEU A 70 -0.35 -9.74 11.07
CA LEU A 70 0.57 -10.85 11.01
C LEU A 70 2.00 -10.33 10.96
N GLY A 71 2.87 -10.93 11.77
CA GLY A 71 4.30 -10.65 11.76
C GLY A 71 4.68 -9.49 12.66
N GLY A 72 5.98 -9.36 12.89
CA GLY A 72 6.56 -8.36 13.78
C GLY A 72 7.42 -7.33 13.06
N THR A 73 7.09 -7.00 11.82
CA THR A 73 7.88 -6.02 11.06
C THR A 73 7.60 -4.62 11.56
N LYS A 74 8.63 -3.80 11.57
CA LYS A 74 8.54 -2.41 12.00
C LYS A 74 7.62 -1.61 11.09
N GLU A 75 7.70 -1.85 9.78
CA GLU A 75 6.84 -1.20 8.81
C GLU A 75 5.65 -2.08 8.50
N GLN A 76 4.46 -1.51 8.63
CA GLN A 76 3.20 -2.19 8.37
C GLN A 76 2.57 -1.64 7.10
N ILE A 77 1.72 -2.45 6.46
CA ILE A 77 1.00 -2.00 5.27
C ILE A 77 0.01 -0.91 5.68
N ALA A 78 0.21 0.29 5.15
CA ALA A 78 -0.63 1.45 5.43
C ALA A 78 -1.65 1.70 4.33
N GLY A 79 -1.44 1.09 3.16
CA GLY A 79 -2.34 1.25 2.03
C GLY A 79 -1.78 0.58 0.80
N PHE A 80 -2.57 0.61 -0.26
CA PHE A 80 -2.13 0.10 -1.56
C PHE A 80 -2.78 0.90 -2.68
N LEU A 81 -2.11 0.92 -3.82
CA LEU A 81 -2.63 1.50 -5.05
C LEU A 81 -2.49 0.47 -6.15
N VAL A 82 -3.43 0.48 -7.09
CA VAL A 82 -3.32 -0.31 -8.31
C VAL A 82 -3.22 0.68 -9.47
N VAL A 83 -2.13 0.60 -10.21
CA VAL A 83 -1.85 1.56 -11.29
C VAL A 83 -1.66 0.81 -12.60
N ASP A 84 -2.06 1.44 -13.68
CA ASP A 84 -1.82 0.93 -15.03
C ASP A 84 -0.58 1.61 -15.59
N CYS A 85 0.45 0.83 -15.87
CA CYS A 85 1.74 1.33 -16.33
C CYS A 85 2.18 0.54 -17.56
N LYS A 86 3.05 1.16 -18.33
CA LYS A 86 3.54 0.57 -19.58
C LYS A 86 4.39 -0.67 -19.30
N ASP A 87 5.26 -0.59 -18.30
CA ASP A 87 6.20 -1.65 -17.92
C ASP A 87 6.67 -1.44 -16.48
N LEU A 88 7.56 -2.30 -16.00
CA LEU A 88 8.08 -2.21 -14.64
C LEU A 88 8.83 -0.89 -14.40
N ASP A 89 9.61 -0.43 -15.35
CA ASP A 89 10.36 0.83 -15.19
C ASP A 89 9.41 2.00 -15.01
N ASP A 90 8.30 2.01 -15.75
CA ASP A 90 7.26 3.02 -15.59
C ASP A 90 6.63 2.94 -14.20
N ALA A 91 6.33 1.74 -13.73
CA ALA A 91 5.77 1.52 -12.39
C ALA A 91 6.74 1.96 -11.28
N ILE A 92 8.03 1.69 -11.44
CA ILE A 92 9.05 2.15 -10.50
C ILE A 92 9.09 3.68 -10.48
N GLY A 93 9.04 4.31 -11.65
CA GLY A 93 9.00 5.76 -11.74
C GLY A 93 7.79 6.35 -11.02
N VAL A 94 6.63 5.71 -11.15
CA VAL A 94 5.42 6.12 -10.42
C VAL A 94 5.64 5.97 -8.92
N ALA A 95 6.18 4.82 -8.47
CA ALA A 95 6.40 4.55 -7.05
C ALA A 95 7.31 5.58 -6.40
N THR A 96 8.35 6.05 -7.11
CA THR A 96 9.27 7.06 -6.57
C THR A 96 8.60 8.41 -6.34
N ARG A 97 7.46 8.66 -6.95
CA ARG A 97 6.72 9.91 -6.78
C ARG A 97 5.67 9.84 -5.67
N ILE A 98 5.44 8.65 -5.11
CA ILE A 98 4.56 8.53 -3.95
C ILE A 98 5.28 9.12 -2.75
N PRO A 99 4.67 10.08 -2.02
CA PRO A 99 5.34 10.68 -0.85
C PRO A 99 5.83 9.66 0.15
N ALA A 100 5.10 8.56 0.34
CA ALA A 100 5.47 7.50 1.28
C ALA A 100 6.82 6.84 0.96
N ALA A 101 7.31 6.90 -0.28
CA ALA A 101 8.61 6.35 -0.64
C ALA A 101 9.77 7.10 0.04
N TRP A 102 9.51 8.31 0.55
CA TRP A 102 10.51 9.15 1.19
C TRP A 102 10.60 8.94 2.71
N TYR A 103 9.58 8.29 3.32
CA TYR A 103 9.57 8.03 4.76
C TYR A 103 9.09 6.62 5.12
N GLY A 104 8.93 5.77 4.14
CA GLY A 104 8.54 4.38 4.29
C GLY A 104 9.05 3.57 3.13
N THR A 105 8.32 2.55 2.75
CA THR A 105 8.70 1.66 1.66
C THR A 105 7.50 1.47 0.72
N VAL A 106 7.75 1.47 -0.57
CA VAL A 106 6.75 1.12 -1.57
C VAL A 106 7.24 -0.13 -2.30
N GLU A 107 6.47 -1.20 -2.18
CA GLU A 107 6.77 -2.45 -2.86
C GLU A 107 5.96 -2.52 -4.15
N VAL A 108 6.63 -2.72 -5.26
CA VAL A 108 6.00 -2.76 -6.60
C VAL A 108 5.82 -4.22 -7.00
N ARG A 109 4.58 -4.63 -7.25
CA ARG A 109 4.29 -6.00 -7.66
C ARG A 109 3.39 -6.04 -8.90
N PRO A 110 3.78 -6.76 -9.95
CA PRO A 110 2.89 -6.99 -11.07
C PRO A 110 1.62 -7.71 -10.62
N VAL A 111 0.48 -7.26 -11.12
CA VAL A 111 -0.78 -7.92 -10.85
C VAL A 111 -0.88 -9.14 -11.78
N ARG A 112 -1.28 -10.27 -11.21
CA ARG A 112 -1.59 -11.45 -12.01
C ARG A 112 -2.94 -11.22 -12.66
N GLU A 113 -2.96 -11.14 -14.00
CA GLU A 113 -4.20 -10.93 -14.72
C GLU A 113 -4.96 -12.24 -14.83
N THR A 114 -6.22 -12.24 -14.37
CA THR A 114 -7.08 -13.41 -14.48
C THR A 114 -7.48 -13.60 -15.93
N GLY A 115 -7.51 -14.85 -16.37
CA GLY A 115 -7.82 -15.18 -17.74
C GLY A 115 -6.63 -15.07 -18.69
N ALA A 116 -5.50 -14.56 -18.25
CA ALA A 116 -4.28 -14.46 -19.04
C ALA A 116 -3.36 -15.67 -18.84
N SER A 117 -3.68 -16.53 -17.94
CA SER A 117 -2.90 -17.72 -17.61
C SER A 117 -3.34 -18.93 -18.39
#